data_450b64cbe109628ac88eb899c5711428
#
_entry.id   450b64cbe109628ac88eb899c5711428
#
_cell.length_a   1.000
_cell.length_b   1.000
_cell.length_c   1.000
_cell.angle_alpha   90.00
_cell.angle_beta   90.00
_cell.angle_gamma   90.00
#
_symmetry.space_group_name_H-M   'P 1'
#
loop_
_entity.id
_entity.type
_entity.pdbx_description
1 polymer ?
#
loop_
_entity_poly.entity_id
_entity_poly.type
_entity_poly.pdbx_seq_one_letter_code
_entity_poly.pdbx_strand_id
1 'polypeptide(L)' 'VEYDQELYENSLYYRHVVDETNEIDKHKWIESEKCGNDIGKDKARWSWIFNHKNNWHSHWINENLEKIEDKKL' A
#
# COMPACT_ATOMS: atom_id res chain seq x y z
N VAL A 1 1.40 -4.24 10.43
CA VAL A 1 1.63 -2.83 10.75
C VAL A 1 0.51 -2.32 11.65
N GLU A 2 0.89 -1.77 12.79
CA GLU A 2 -0.08 -1.15 13.68
C GLU A 2 -0.50 0.21 13.11
N TYR A 3 -1.78 0.52 13.20
CA TYR A 3 -2.30 1.79 12.74
C TYR A 3 -3.52 2.18 13.56
N ASP A 4 -3.88 3.47 13.48
CA ASP A 4 -5.06 3.99 14.15
C ASP A 4 -6.30 3.66 13.33
N GLN A 5 -7.16 2.80 13.87
CA GLN A 5 -8.35 2.33 13.18
C GLN A 5 -9.30 3.46 12.82
N GLU A 6 -9.47 4.42 13.71
CA GLU A 6 -10.36 5.55 13.46
C GLU A 6 -9.83 6.42 12.33
N LEU A 7 -8.53 6.72 12.32
CA LEU A 7 -7.92 7.47 11.24
C LEU A 7 -7.99 6.69 9.93
N TYR A 8 -7.79 5.39 9.97
CA TYR A 8 -7.88 4.56 8.77
C TYR A 8 -9.26 4.65 8.12
N GLU A 9 -10.31 4.66 8.92
CA GLU A 9 -11.68 4.74 8.41
C GLU A 9 -12.06 6.14 7.93
N ASN A 10 -11.52 7.20 8.54
CA ASN A 10 -11.96 8.57 8.32
C ASN A 10 -11.01 9.44 7.50
N SER A 11 -9.76 9.01 7.31
CA SER A 11 -8.78 9.76 6.51
C SER A 11 -8.34 8.94 5.31
N LEU A 12 -8.69 9.41 4.12
CA LEU A 12 -8.29 8.74 2.89
C LEU A 12 -6.77 8.73 2.73
N TYR A 13 -6.12 9.83 3.09
CA TYR A 13 -4.67 9.92 3.02
C TYR A 13 -3.99 8.91 3.95
N TYR A 14 -4.47 8.84 5.19
CA TYR A 14 -3.91 7.89 6.16
C TYR A 14 -4.11 6.44 5.69
N ARG A 15 -5.30 6.14 5.18
CA ARG A 15 -5.59 4.80 4.64
C ARG A 15 -4.65 4.45 3.50
N HIS A 16 -4.40 5.40 2.60
CA HIS A 16 -3.49 5.19 1.48
C HIS A 16 -2.07 4.85 1.97
N VAL A 17 -1.58 5.60 2.96
CA VAL A 17 -0.23 5.37 3.51
C VAL A 17 -0.13 3.99 4.14
N VAL A 18 -1.13 3.60 4.93
CA VAL A 18 -1.15 2.29 5.58
C VAL A 18 -1.18 1.17 4.54
N ASP A 19 -2.06 1.27 3.56
CA ASP A 19 -2.22 0.24 2.54
C ASP A 19 -0.98 0.12 1.67
N GLU A 20 -0.37 1.24 1.30
CA GLU A 20 0.87 1.25 0.53
C GLU A 20 2.02 0.62 1.31
N THR A 21 2.15 0.94 2.59
CA THR A 21 3.19 0.37 3.45
C THR A 21 3.03 -1.15 3.52
N ASN A 22 1.81 -1.63 3.67
CA ASN A 22 1.54 -3.07 3.71
C ASN A 22 1.91 -3.75 2.40
N GLU A 23 1.66 -3.12 1.27
CA GLU A 23 2.03 -3.67 -0.04
C GLU A 23 3.55 -3.73 -0.21
N ILE A 24 4.25 -2.72 0.24
CA ILE A 24 5.72 -2.71 0.20
C ILE A 24 6.30 -3.81 1.08
N ASP A 25 5.72 -4.03 2.26
CA ASP A 25 6.16 -5.10 3.15
C ASP A 25 5.97 -6.48 2.52
N LYS A 26 4.84 -6.71 1.86
CA LYS A 26 4.59 -7.95 1.14
C LYS A 26 5.60 -8.15 0.02
N HIS A 27 5.88 -7.10 -0.72
CA HIS A 27 6.86 -7.14 -1.82
C HIS A 27 8.25 -7.48 -1.29
N LYS A 28 8.63 -6.88 -0.17
CA LYS A 28 9.90 -7.18 0.49
C LYS A 28 10.03 -8.66 0.82
N TRP A 29 8.97 -9.24 1.39
CA TRP A 29 8.93 -10.66 1.73
C TRP A 29 9.12 -11.55 0.50
N ILE A 30 8.36 -11.27 -0.54
CA ILE A 30 8.39 -12.05 -1.78
C ILE A 30 9.76 -11.99 -2.43
N GLU A 31 10.32 -10.79 -2.58
CA GLU A 31 11.62 -10.62 -3.22
C GLU A 31 12.76 -11.17 -2.38
N SER A 32 12.65 -11.07 -1.05
CA SER A 32 13.65 -11.64 -0.16
C SER A 32 13.68 -13.16 -0.27
N GLU A 33 12.52 -13.80 -0.39
CA GLU A 33 12.45 -15.25 -0.58
C GLU A 33 13.09 -15.67 -1.90
N LYS A 34 12.83 -14.92 -2.97
CA LYS A 34 13.41 -15.21 -4.28
C LYS A 34 14.92 -15.10 -4.29
N CYS A 35 15.47 -14.13 -3.56
CA CYS A 35 16.91 -13.90 -3.50
C CYS A 35 17.61 -14.77 -2.45
N GLY A 36 16.86 -15.36 -1.53
CA GLY A 36 17.43 -16.11 -0.42
C GLY A 36 18.04 -15.25 0.68
N ASN A 37 17.91 -13.93 0.60
CA ASN A 37 18.42 -12.98 1.56
C ASN A 37 17.44 -11.82 1.75
N ASP A 38 17.50 -11.17 2.92
CA ASP A 38 16.72 -9.95 3.15
C ASP A 38 17.25 -8.83 2.26
N ILE A 39 16.41 -8.31 1.37
CA ILE A 39 16.83 -7.25 0.44
C ILE A 39 16.81 -5.87 1.08
N GLY A 40 16.21 -5.71 2.25
CA GLY A 40 16.12 -4.44 2.95
C GLY A 40 14.94 -3.59 2.51
N LYS A 41 14.54 -2.65 3.38
CA LYS A 41 13.37 -1.80 3.16
C LYS A 41 13.50 -0.86 1.98
N ASP A 42 14.65 -0.24 1.82
CA ASP A 42 14.84 0.77 0.77
C ASP A 42 14.79 0.14 -0.62
N LYS A 43 15.47 -0.97 -0.79
CA LYS A 43 15.46 -1.69 -2.07
C LYS A 43 14.07 -2.20 -2.40
N ALA A 44 13.36 -2.73 -1.40
CA ALA A 44 11.99 -3.20 -1.60
C ALA A 44 11.05 -2.07 -1.99
N ARG A 45 11.18 -0.91 -1.34
CA ARG A 45 10.35 0.26 -1.64
C ARG A 45 10.57 0.74 -3.07
N TRP A 46 11.82 0.91 -3.48
CA TRP A 46 12.12 1.37 -4.84
C TRP A 46 11.67 0.38 -5.89
N SER A 47 11.91 -0.91 -5.66
CA SER A 47 11.45 -1.95 -6.57
C SER A 47 9.94 -1.95 -6.72
N TRP A 48 9.21 -1.81 -5.61
CA TRP A 48 7.75 -1.75 -5.63
C TRP A 48 7.25 -0.51 -6.37
N ILE A 49 7.86 0.66 -6.12
CA ILE A 49 7.48 1.91 -6.76
C ILE A 49 7.64 1.81 -8.28
N PHE A 50 8.77 1.30 -8.75
CA PHE A 50 9.04 1.21 -10.18
C PHE A 50 8.17 0.17 -10.88
N ASN A 51 7.84 -0.93 -10.22
CA ASN A 51 7.19 -2.06 -10.89
C ASN A 51 5.70 -2.19 -10.62
N HIS A 52 5.20 -1.66 -9.50
CA HIS A 52 3.84 -1.96 -9.06
C HIS A 52 3.01 -0.75 -8.67
N LYS A 53 3.62 0.36 -8.30
CA LYS A 53 2.89 1.48 -7.72
C LYS A 53 1.80 2.05 -8.62
N ASN A 54 2.08 2.24 -9.89
CA ASN A 54 1.11 2.86 -10.80
C ASN A 54 -0.17 2.03 -10.92
N ASN A 55 -0.03 0.74 -11.12
CA ASN A 55 -1.18 -0.15 -11.23
C ASN A 55 -1.94 -0.25 -9.91
N TRP A 56 -1.21 -0.40 -8.82
CA TRP A 56 -1.81 -0.49 -7.50
C TRP A 56 -2.55 0.78 -7.13
N HIS A 57 -1.92 1.93 -7.37
CA HIS A 57 -2.49 3.23 -7.03
C HIS A 57 -3.79 3.49 -7.78
N SER A 58 -3.83 3.21 -9.08
CA SER A 58 -5.05 3.37 -9.87
C SER A 58 -6.17 2.50 -9.35
N HIS A 59 -5.86 1.25 -9.04
CA HIS A 59 -6.83 0.32 -8.51
C HIS A 59 -7.34 0.76 -7.13
N TRP A 60 -6.43 1.17 -6.27
CA TRP A 60 -6.75 1.64 -4.93
C TRP A 60 -7.67 2.86 -4.96
N ILE A 61 -7.35 3.83 -5.82
CA ILE A 61 -8.16 5.04 -5.96
C ILE A 61 -9.57 4.70 -6.42
N ASN A 62 -9.70 3.83 -7.42
CA ASN A 62 -11.01 3.44 -7.92
C ASN A 62 -11.86 2.80 -6.84
N GLU A 63 -11.29 1.88 -6.06
CA GLU A 63 -12.01 1.21 -4.99
C GLU A 63 -12.41 2.17 -3.86
N ASN A 64 -11.51 3.06 -3.49
CA ASN A 64 -11.75 3.92 -2.33
C ASN A 64 -12.57 5.16 -2.66
N LEU A 65 -12.50 5.68 -3.88
CA LEU A 65 -13.36 6.78 -4.29
C LEU A 65 -14.83 6.36 -4.38
N GLU A 66 -15.10 5.15 -4.82
CA GLU A 66 -16.47 4.64 -4.84
C GLU A 66 -17.06 4.63 -3.43
N LYS A 67 -16.29 4.23 -2.43
CA LYS A 67 -16.73 4.25 -1.04
C LYS A 67 -17.00 5.66 -0.53
N ILE A 68 -16.23 6.64 -0.98
CA ILE A 68 -16.41 8.03 -0.58
C ILE A 68 -17.67 8.61 -1.22
N GLU A 69 -17.91 8.32 -2.49
CA GLU A 69 -19.12 8.78 -3.18
C GLU A 69 -20.38 8.23 -2.52
N ASP A 70 -20.35 6.97 -2.10
CA ASP A 70 -21.45 6.35 -1.38
C ASP A 70 -21.74 7.08 -0.06
N LYS A 71 -20.70 7.53 0.63
CA LYS A 71 -20.83 8.25 1.89
C LYS A 71 -21.39 9.66 1.72
N LYS A 72 -21.22 10.27 0.57
CA LYS A 72 -21.73 11.61 0.30
C LYS A 72 -23.22 11.64 0.02
N LEU A 73 -23.77 10.51 -0.29
CA LEU A 73 -25.19 10.38 -0.55
C LEU A 73 -25.94 10.13 0.74
#